data_4befee0f961305cafc537607e2242e6e
#
_entry.id   4befee0f961305cafc537607e2242e6e
#
_cell.length_a   1.000
_cell.length_b   1.000
_cell.length_c   1.000
_cell.angle_alpha   90.00
_cell.angle_beta   90.00
_cell.angle_gamma   90.00
#
_symmetry.space_group_name_H-M   'P 1'
#
loop_
_entity.id
_entity.type
_entity.pdbx_description
1 polymer ?
#
loop_
_entity_poly.entity_id
_entity_poly.type
_entity_poly.pdbx_seq_one_letter_code
_entity_poly.pdbx_strand_id
1 'polypeptide(L)'
;MAQTEKRFSCADCAAASCARRDGKNPPFCPTLELSAEEKLNVLERYREEGPLHDMAVCSAEVEGEYYNEITRVEEIIALAKRLNYRRIGIA
;
A
#
# COMPACT_ATOMS: atom_id res chain seq x y z
N MET A 1 -25.43 -1.79 29.34
CA MET A 1 -24.96 -1.42 27.98
C MET A 1 -23.52 -1.82 27.80
N ALA A 2 -23.24 -2.62 26.80
CA ALA A 2 -21.88 -2.95 26.47
C ALA A 2 -21.16 -1.69 25.97
N GLN A 3 -20.11 -1.29 26.65
CA GLN A 3 -19.23 -0.26 26.12
C GLN A 3 -18.44 -0.84 24.95
N THR A 4 -18.61 -0.26 23.78
CA THR A 4 -17.78 -0.62 22.64
C THR A 4 -16.41 -0.02 22.85
N GLU A 5 -15.40 -0.85 23.06
CA GLU A 5 -14.01 -0.36 23.10
C GLU A 5 -13.68 0.32 21.77
N LYS A 6 -13.18 1.53 21.87
CA LYS A 6 -12.70 2.25 20.69
C LYS A 6 -11.47 1.52 20.15
N ARG A 7 -11.60 0.96 18.96
CA ARG A 7 -10.46 0.40 18.25
C ARG A 7 -9.76 1.50 17.48
N PHE A 8 -8.50 1.69 17.77
CA PHE A 8 -7.65 2.58 16.98
C PHE A 8 -7.23 1.88 15.69
N SER A 9 -7.11 2.65 14.63
CA SER A 9 -6.74 2.17 13.30
C SER A 9 -5.70 3.08 12.66
N CYS A 10 -5.32 2.75 11.43
CA CYS A 10 -4.41 3.60 10.67
C CYS A 10 -4.91 5.04 10.53
N ALA A 11 -6.22 5.25 10.52
CA ALA A 11 -6.82 6.58 10.47
C ALA A 11 -6.50 7.42 11.71
N ASP A 12 -6.24 6.76 12.84
CA ASP A 12 -5.88 7.42 14.10
C ASP A 12 -4.36 7.61 14.27
N CYS A 13 -3.57 7.10 13.32
CA CYS A 13 -2.12 7.09 13.42
C CYS A 13 -1.50 8.33 12.79
N ALA A 14 -0.79 9.11 13.60
CA ALA A 14 0.00 10.26 13.13
C ALA A 14 1.50 9.93 12.95
N ALA A 15 1.93 8.76 13.40
CA ALA A 15 3.34 8.42 13.43
C ALA A 15 3.92 8.06 12.07
N ALA A 16 3.13 7.40 11.19
CA ALA A 16 3.57 6.92 9.88
C ALA A 16 4.86 6.08 9.92
N SER A 17 5.10 5.36 11.02
CA SER A 17 6.33 4.60 11.25
C SER A 17 6.51 3.45 10.26
N CYS A 18 5.40 2.91 9.72
CA CYS A 18 5.44 1.89 8.69
C CYS A 18 6.10 2.39 7.39
N ALA A 19 5.88 3.66 7.04
CA ALA A 19 6.51 4.28 5.87
C ALA A 19 7.97 4.63 6.12
N ARG A 20 8.26 5.12 7.32
CA ARG A 20 9.63 5.49 7.71
C ARG A 20 10.50 4.31 8.14
N ARG A 21 9.88 3.18 8.47
CA ARG A 21 10.56 1.98 8.99
C ARG A 21 11.48 2.26 10.18
N ASP A 22 11.01 3.14 11.07
CA ASP A 22 11.79 3.58 12.23
C ASP A 22 11.62 2.70 13.47
N GLY A 23 10.78 1.68 13.41
CA GLY A 23 10.50 0.77 14.52
C GLY A 23 9.65 1.37 15.63
N LYS A 24 9.15 2.59 15.46
CA LYS A 24 8.36 3.31 16.47
C LYS A 24 6.86 3.20 16.25
N ASN A 25 6.40 2.06 15.77
CA ASN A 25 4.99 1.82 15.52
C ASN A 25 4.17 1.95 16.80
N PRO A 26 3.02 2.65 16.77
CA PRO A 26 2.15 2.72 17.94
C PRO A 26 1.60 1.33 18.32
N PRO A 27 1.26 1.11 19.62
CA PRO A 27 0.83 -0.21 20.08
C PRO A 27 -0.39 -0.78 19.33
N PHE A 28 -1.23 0.07 18.77
CA PHE A 28 -2.41 -0.35 18.01
C PHE A 28 -2.12 -0.62 16.53
N CYS A 29 -0.88 -0.47 16.08
CA CYS A 29 -0.52 -0.63 14.66
C CYS A 29 -0.79 -2.07 14.18
N PRO A 30 -1.61 -2.27 13.14
CA PRO A 30 -1.88 -3.61 12.61
C PRO A 30 -0.63 -4.36 12.14
N THR A 31 0.41 -3.63 11.74
CA THR A 31 1.68 -4.23 11.33
C THR A 31 2.33 -5.03 12.45
N LEU A 32 2.12 -4.65 13.71
CA LEU A 32 2.67 -5.37 14.86
C LEU A 32 2.00 -6.73 15.10
N GLU A 33 0.79 -6.92 14.58
CA GLU A 33 0.03 -8.16 14.69
C GLU A 33 0.49 -9.22 13.68
N LEU A 34 1.21 -8.81 12.65
CA LEU A 34 1.70 -9.70 11.61
C LEU A 34 3.00 -10.39 12.04
N SER A 35 3.04 -11.72 11.90
CA SER A 35 4.27 -12.47 12.11
C SER A 35 5.26 -12.22 10.95
N ALA A 36 6.53 -12.52 11.19
CA ALA A 36 7.55 -12.44 10.14
C ALA A 36 7.22 -13.39 8.97
N GLU A 37 6.66 -14.56 9.27
CA GLU A 37 6.23 -15.52 8.25
C GLU A 37 5.09 -14.98 7.38
N GLU A 38 4.07 -14.38 7.99
CA GLU A 38 2.96 -13.76 7.26
C GLU A 38 3.45 -12.64 6.33
N LYS A 39 4.34 -11.79 6.81
CA LYS A 39 4.95 -10.72 6.00
C LYS A 39 5.73 -11.28 4.82
N LEU A 40 6.49 -12.33 5.04
CA LEU A 40 7.27 -12.99 4.00
C LEU A 40 6.37 -13.63 2.95
N ASN A 41 5.30 -14.29 3.37
CA ASN A 41 4.34 -14.91 2.46
C ASN A 41 3.67 -13.88 1.55
N VAL A 42 3.30 -12.72 2.08
CA VAL A 42 2.73 -11.63 1.28
C VAL A 42 3.77 -11.09 0.30
N LEU A 43 4.99 -10.87 0.76
CA LEU A 43 6.07 -10.37 -0.08
C LEU A 43 6.38 -11.32 -1.24
N GLU A 44 6.38 -12.62 -1.01
CA GLU A 44 6.61 -13.62 -2.04
C GLU A 44 5.55 -13.59 -3.14
N ARG A 45 4.29 -13.32 -2.79
CA ARG A 45 3.22 -13.14 -3.77
C ARG A 45 3.49 -11.99 -4.73
N TYR A 46 4.07 -10.90 -4.23
CA TYR A 46 4.44 -9.75 -5.07
C TYR A 46 5.70 -10.00 -5.89
N ARG A 47 6.55 -10.93 -5.48
CA ARG A 47 7.78 -11.31 -6.21
C ARG A 47 7.51 -12.27 -7.36
N GLU A 48 6.45 -13.05 -7.29
CA GLU A 48 6.09 -14.00 -8.35
C GLU A 48 5.80 -13.26 -9.65
N GLU A 49 6.35 -13.77 -10.76
CA GLU A 49 6.07 -13.23 -12.08
C GLU A 49 4.57 -13.31 -12.38
N GLY A 50 4.01 -12.25 -12.92
CA GLY A 50 2.61 -12.20 -13.28
C GLY A 50 2.01 -10.80 -13.13
N PRO A 51 0.69 -10.65 -13.34
CA PRO A 51 0.02 -9.36 -13.33
C PRO A 51 0.16 -8.60 -12.01
N LEU A 52 0.15 -9.29 -10.87
CA LEU A 52 0.29 -8.66 -9.57
C LEU A 52 1.69 -8.03 -9.40
N HIS A 53 2.72 -8.78 -9.76
CA HIS A 53 4.09 -8.29 -9.74
C HIS A 53 4.26 -7.06 -10.65
N ASP A 54 3.80 -7.17 -11.88
CA ASP A 54 3.92 -6.11 -12.88
C ASP A 54 3.21 -4.84 -12.42
N MET A 55 2.02 -4.97 -11.85
CA MET A 55 1.26 -3.84 -11.33
C MET A 55 1.97 -3.19 -10.14
N ALA A 56 2.48 -3.98 -9.21
CA ALA A 56 3.18 -3.47 -8.04
C ALA A 56 4.45 -2.70 -8.42
N VAL A 57 5.27 -3.27 -9.30
CA VAL A 57 6.51 -2.63 -9.77
C VAL A 57 6.20 -1.36 -10.55
N CYS A 58 5.27 -1.44 -11.48
CA CYS A 58 4.90 -0.29 -12.32
C CYS A 58 4.29 0.84 -11.48
N SER A 59 3.46 0.53 -10.47
CA SER A 59 2.91 1.52 -9.56
C SER A 59 4.00 2.26 -8.79
N ALA A 60 4.98 1.53 -8.29
CA ALA A 60 6.10 2.11 -7.57
C ALA A 60 6.96 3.00 -8.47
N GLU A 61 7.19 2.59 -9.71
CA GLU A 61 7.94 3.39 -10.70
C GLU A 61 7.22 4.69 -11.04
N VAL A 62 5.90 4.63 -11.27
CA VAL A 62 5.10 5.82 -11.59
C VAL A 62 5.10 6.78 -10.40
N GLU A 63 4.89 6.28 -9.19
CA GLU A 63 4.89 7.11 -7.99
C GLU A 63 6.26 7.77 -7.78
N GLY A 64 7.34 7.03 -7.93
CA GLY A 64 8.69 7.54 -7.75
C GLY A 64 9.08 8.58 -8.80
N GLU A 65 8.69 8.36 -10.06
CA GLU A 65 9.01 9.26 -11.18
C GLU A 65 8.26 10.59 -11.11
N TYR A 66 6.99 10.55 -10.70
CA TYR A 66 6.11 11.71 -10.69
C TYR A 66 5.72 12.18 -9.28
N TYR A 67 6.48 11.83 -8.27
CA TYR A 67 6.17 12.15 -6.89
C TYR A 67 5.87 13.64 -6.70
N ASN A 68 4.65 13.95 -6.22
CA ASN A 68 4.14 15.31 -6.04
C ASN A 68 4.08 16.18 -7.30
N GLU A 69 4.25 15.62 -8.49
CA GLU A 69 4.21 16.37 -9.74
C GLU A 69 2.87 16.25 -10.47
N ILE A 70 2.17 15.13 -10.29
CA ILE A 70 0.90 14.86 -10.94
C ILE A 70 -0.16 14.45 -9.93
N THR A 71 -1.44 14.52 -10.35
CA THR A 71 -2.54 14.10 -9.50
C THR A 71 -2.64 12.59 -9.42
N ARG A 72 -3.40 12.09 -8.44
CA ARG A 72 -3.66 10.65 -8.31
C ARG A 72 -4.33 10.07 -9.56
N VAL A 73 -5.25 10.81 -10.18
CA VAL A 73 -5.91 10.37 -11.42
C VAL A 73 -4.88 10.23 -12.54
N GLU A 74 -3.99 11.18 -12.67
CA GLU A 74 -2.91 11.13 -13.66
C GLU A 74 -1.95 9.97 -13.43
N GLU A 75 -1.64 9.66 -12.17
CA GLU A 75 -0.84 8.48 -11.82
C GLU A 75 -1.52 7.17 -12.27
N ILE A 76 -2.81 7.04 -12.02
CA ILE A 76 -3.59 5.86 -12.42
C ILE A 76 -3.61 5.72 -13.93
N ILE A 77 -3.78 6.81 -14.65
CA ILE A 77 -3.74 6.80 -16.12
C ILE A 77 -2.36 6.40 -16.64
N ALA A 78 -1.29 6.93 -16.05
CA ALA A 78 0.08 6.58 -16.42
C ALA A 78 0.35 5.08 -16.18
N LEU A 79 -0.10 4.54 -15.04
CA LEU A 79 0.00 3.13 -14.73
C LEU A 79 -0.72 2.27 -15.76
N ALA A 80 -1.97 2.63 -16.07
CA ALA A 80 -2.78 1.89 -17.04
C ALA A 80 -2.12 1.88 -18.43
N LYS A 81 -1.58 2.99 -18.86
CA LYS A 81 -0.86 3.10 -20.14
C LYS A 81 0.38 2.21 -20.20
N ARG A 82 1.17 2.20 -19.13
CA ARG A 82 2.39 1.36 -19.05
C ARG A 82 2.10 -0.13 -19.10
N LEU A 83 0.97 -0.53 -18.50
CA LEU A 83 0.52 -1.92 -18.48
C LEU A 83 -0.38 -2.31 -19.65
N ASN A 84 -0.61 -1.39 -20.58
CA ASN A 84 -1.52 -1.57 -21.73
C ASN A 84 -2.97 -1.87 -21.34
N TYR A 85 -3.41 -1.38 -20.21
CA TYR A 85 -4.81 -1.46 -19.82
C TYR A 85 -5.62 -0.42 -20.58
N ARG A 86 -6.78 -0.84 -21.08
CA ARG A 86 -7.66 0.01 -21.89
C ARG A 86 -8.94 0.41 -21.16
N ARG A 87 -9.23 -0.23 -20.03
CA ARG A 87 -10.46 0.00 -19.27
C ARG A 87 -10.13 0.20 -17.80
N ILE A 88 -10.70 1.23 -17.22
CA ILE A 88 -10.57 1.56 -15.80
C ILE A 88 -11.97 1.59 -15.22
N GLY A 89 -12.23 0.77 -14.21
CA GLY A 89 -13.48 0.80 -13.48
C GLY A 89 -13.48 1.92 -12.44
N ILE A 90 -14.61 2.62 -12.31
CA ILE A 90 -14.84 3.64 -11.30
C ILE A 90 -16.07 3.23 -10.49
N ALA A 91 -15.89 3.12 -9.17
CA ALA A 91 -16.98 2.76 -8.27
C ALA A 91 -17.48 3.96 -7.46
#